data_9954d25b0cd67b62169240ecf51870cf
#
_entry.id   9954d25b0cd67b62169240ecf51870cf
#
_cell.length_a   1.000
_cell.length_b   1.000
_cell.length_c   1.000
_cell.angle_alpha   90.00
_cell.angle_beta   90.00
_cell.angle_gamma   90.00
#
_symmetry.space_group_name_H-M   'P 1'
#
loop_
_entity.id
_entity.type
_entity.pdbx_description
1 polymer ?
#
loop_
_entity_poly.entity_id
_entity_poly.type
_entity_poly.pdbx_seq_one_letter_code
_entity_poly.pdbx_strand_id
1 'polypeptide(L)'
;MAHTVTFVQMTAREQLNPSPPVPGLCLEALAPTSPLIPELLSQVGAAYDWNSARRSAAEWETWLAESPARRYALLRLEREPAGIIVYDPDPGNEVEIKSFGLLPELVGKGLGGFALTLAVEQAWNLQLGVTRVWLHTSSKDNPRALPNYHRRGFSTFATRQYDEP
;
A
#
# COMPACT_ATOMS: atom_id res chain seq x y z
N MET A 1 8.81 -16.61 -15.77
CA MET A 1 9.75 -15.50 -15.85
C MET A 1 10.19 -15.08 -14.47
N ALA A 2 11.47 -14.76 -14.33
CA ALA A 2 11.99 -14.29 -13.05
C ALA A 2 11.46 -12.89 -12.73
N HIS A 3 11.21 -12.63 -11.45
CA HIS A 3 10.92 -11.29 -10.98
C HIS A 3 11.69 -11.00 -9.69
N THR A 4 11.93 -9.74 -9.43
CA THR A 4 12.63 -9.28 -8.24
C THR A 4 11.66 -8.63 -7.28
N VAL A 5 11.74 -8.99 -6.00
CA VAL A 5 11.03 -8.32 -4.93
C VAL A 5 12.03 -7.49 -4.13
N THR A 6 11.73 -6.21 -3.99
CA THR A 6 12.56 -5.25 -3.25
C THR A 6 11.85 -4.87 -1.96
N PHE A 7 12.56 -5.00 -0.84
CA PHE A 7 12.06 -4.68 0.48
C PHE A 7 12.63 -3.33 0.91
N VAL A 8 11.76 -2.42 1.31
CA VAL A 8 12.14 -1.06 1.71
C VAL A 8 11.56 -0.74 3.09
N GLN A 9 12.21 0.17 3.82
CA GLN A 9 11.83 0.51 5.18
C GLN A 9 12.11 1.95 5.53
N MET A 10 11.39 2.44 6.54
CA MET A 10 11.73 3.59 7.36
C MET A 10 11.86 3.13 8.80
N THR A 11 12.90 3.57 9.49
CA THR A 11 13.17 3.23 10.89
C THR A 11 12.96 4.41 11.83
N ALA A 12 12.56 5.55 11.29
CA ALA A 12 12.20 6.74 12.06
C ALA A 12 11.20 7.56 11.25
N ARG A 13 10.23 8.15 11.95
CA ARG A 13 9.19 9.00 11.34
C ARG A 13 9.80 10.16 10.52
N GLU A 14 10.91 10.71 11.02
CA GLU A 14 11.58 11.86 10.43
C GLU A 14 12.22 11.57 9.07
N GLN A 15 12.36 10.31 8.72
CA GLN A 15 12.87 9.91 7.40
C GLN A 15 11.87 10.16 6.27
N LEU A 16 10.59 10.36 6.61
CA LEU A 16 9.59 10.70 5.60
C LEU A 16 9.92 12.03 4.96
N ASN A 17 10.09 12.03 3.64
CA ASN A 17 10.20 13.21 2.80
C ASN A 17 8.85 13.43 2.12
N PRO A 18 8.00 14.30 2.69
CA PRO A 18 6.64 14.45 2.17
C PRO A 18 6.61 15.13 0.82
N SER A 19 5.69 14.69 -0.03
CA SER A 19 5.37 15.37 -1.28
C SER A 19 4.47 16.56 -1.00
N PRO A 20 4.50 17.60 -1.85
CA PRO A 20 3.54 18.70 -1.72
C PRO A 20 2.10 18.18 -1.76
N PRO A 21 1.20 18.76 -0.95
CA PRO A 21 -0.20 18.35 -0.95
C PRO A 21 -0.87 18.49 -2.32
N VAL A 22 -1.74 17.54 -2.63
CA VAL A 22 -2.62 17.62 -3.78
C VAL A 22 -4.02 17.97 -3.24
N PRO A 23 -4.59 19.12 -3.62
CA PRO A 23 -5.92 19.50 -3.16
C PRO A 23 -6.97 18.43 -3.48
N GLY A 24 -7.82 18.12 -2.52
CA GLY A 24 -8.88 17.13 -2.68
C GLY A 24 -8.47 15.68 -2.47
N LEU A 25 -7.18 15.37 -2.36
CA LEU A 25 -6.71 14.03 -2.09
C LEU A 25 -6.57 13.85 -0.58
N CYS A 26 -7.29 12.87 -0.03
CA CYS A 26 -7.29 12.60 1.40
C CYS A 26 -7.43 11.11 1.70
N LEU A 27 -7.21 10.75 2.95
CA LEU A 27 -7.28 9.38 3.45
C LEU A 27 -8.45 9.24 4.42
N GLU A 28 -9.18 8.14 4.29
CA GLU A 28 -10.31 7.82 5.15
C GLU A 28 -10.22 6.36 5.60
N ALA A 29 -10.43 6.11 6.89
CA ALA A 29 -10.42 4.75 7.41
C ALA A 29 -11.58 3.95 6.82
N LEU A 30 -11.33 2.68 6.46
CA LEU A 30 -12.35 1.74 6.02
C LEU A 30 -12.59 0.69 7.10
N ALA A 31 -13.86 0.40 7.36
CA ALA A 31 -14.22 -0.74 8.20
C ALA A 31 -13.79 -2.06 7.52
N PRO A 32 -13.36 -3.07 8.28
CA PRO A 32 -12.95 -4.37 7.69
C PRO A 32 -14.06 -5.07 6.88
N THR A 33 -15.30 -4.67 7.11
CA THR A 33 -16.48 -5.22 6.42
C THR A 33 -16.86 -4.45 5.16
N SER A 34 -16.14 -3.37 4.82
CA SER A 34 -16.48 -2.54 3.67
C SER A 34 -16.36 -3.34 2.36
N PRO A 35 -17.39 -3.30 1.49
CA PRO A 35 -17.32 -3.94 0.18
C PRO A 35 -16.33 -3.26 -0.77
N LEU A 36 -15.87 -2.05 -0.44
CA LEU A 36 -14.84 -1.36 -1.22
C LEU A 36 -13.49 -2.07 -1.15
N ILE A 37 -13.22 -2.85 -0.09
CA ILE A 37 -11.92 -3.51 0.06
C ILE A 37 -11.66 -4.49 -1.08
N PRO A 38 -12.47 -5.52 -1.30
CA PRO A 38 -12.22 -6.43 -2.42
C PRO A 38 -12.35 -5.73 -3.79
N GLU A 39 -13.28 -4.80 -3.92
CA GLU A 39 -13.47 -4.07 -5.17
C GLU A 39 -12.22 -3.27 -5.56
N LEU A 40 -11.71 -2.44 -4.66
CA LEU A 40 -10.56 -1.60 -4.95
C LEU A 40 -9.27 -2.40 -5.10
N LEU A 41 -9.04 -3.40 -4.25
CA LEU A 41 -7.84 -4.24 -4.37
C LEU A 41 -7.82 -5.01 -5.69
N SER A 42 -8.98 -5.46 -6.16
CA SER A 42 -9.08 -6.13 -7.46
C SER A 42 -8.77 -5.18 -8.61
N GLN A 43 -9.33 -3.98 -8.58
CA GLN A 43 -9.13 -2.99 -9.63
C GLN A 43 -7.69 -2.46 -9.68
N VAL A 44 -7.11 -2.15 -8.51
CA VAL A 44 -5.73 -1.68 -8.43
C VAL A 44 -4.76 -2.77 -8.87
N GLY A 45 -4.99 -4.01 -8.44
CA GLY A 45 -4.06 -5.11 -8.68
C GLY A 45 -4.12 -5.72 -10.07
N ALA A 46 -5.18 -5.46 -10.83
CA ALA A 46 -5.41 -6.13 -12.12
C ALA A 46 -4.28 -5.91 -13.12
N ALA A 47 -3.71 -4.70 -13.15
CA ALA A 47 -2.61 -4.36 -14.07
C ALA A 47 -1.26 -4.95 -13.65
N TYR A 48 -1.12 -5.45 -12.42
CA TYR A 48 0.16 -5.86 -11.84
C TYR A 48 0.18 -7.34 -11.43
N ASP A 49 -0.81 -8.09 -11.87
CA ASP A 49 -0.91 -9.53 -11.58
C ASP A 49 -0.98 -9.84 -10.07
N TRP A 50 -1.61 -8.97 -9.30
CA TRP A 50 -1.84 -9.22 -7.88
C TRP A 50 -2.86 -10.35 -7.69
N ASN A 51 -2.65 -11.18 -6.67
CA ASN A 51 -3.59 -12.25 -6.32
C ASN A 51 -5.01 -11.74 -6.09
N SER A 52 -5.14 -10.52 -5.54
CA SER A 52 -6.41 -9.88 -5.27
C SER A 52 -7.32 -9.78 -6.50
N ALA A 53 -6.74 -9.63 -7.69
CA ALA A 53 -7.51 -9.54 -8.93
C ALA A 53 -8.16 -10.87 -9.33
N ARG A 54 -7.75 -11.98 -8.73
CA ARG A 54 -8.19 -13.33 -9.09
C ARG A 54 -8.94 -14.06 -7.97
N ARG A 55 -9.12 -13.42 -6.79
CA ARG A 55 -9.79 -14.07 -5.67
C ARG A 55 -11.28 -14.26 -5.93
N SER A 56 -11.79 -15.45 -5.63
CA SER A 56 -13.23 -15.71 -5.57
C SER A 56 -13.83 -15.08 -4.31
N ALA A 57 -15.17 -15.05 -4.23
CA ALA A 57 -15.86 -14.56 -3.04
C ALA A 57 -15.44 -15.33 -1.77
N ALA A 58 -15.32 -16.65 -1.86
CA ALA A 58 -14.88 -17.48 -0.74
C ALA A 58 -13.44 -17.19 -0.32
N GLU A 59 -12.56 -17.00 -1.29
CA GLU A 59 -11.16 -16.64 -1.03
C GLU A 59 -11.06 -15.26 -0.37
N TRP A 60 -11.90 -14.31 -0.75
CA TRP A 60 -11.96 -13.01 -0.10
C TRP A 60 -12.40 -13.12 1.37
N GLU A 61 -13.41 -13.93 1.66
CA GLU A 61 -13.84 -14.15 3.04
C GLU A 61 -12.70 -14.72 3.89
N THR A 62 -11.99 -15.71 3.37
CA THR A 62 -10.84 -16.31 4.06
C THR A 62 -9.75 -15.27 4.29
N TRP A 63 -9.39 -14.51 3.27
CA TRP A 63 -8.32 -13.51 3.35
C TRP A 63 -8.65 -12.42 4.38
N LEU A 64 -9.88 -11.92 4.38
CA LEU A 64 -10.31 -10.89 5.33
C LEU A 64 -10.32 -11.41 6.77
N ALA A 65 -10.61 -12.69 6.98
CA ALA A 65 -10.66 -13.31 8.30
C ALA A 65 -9.28 -13.68 8.87
N GLU A 66 -8.27 -13.86 8.03
CA GLU A 66 -6.93 -14.31 8.43
C GLU A 66 -6.22 -13.38 9.41
N SER A 67 -6.43 -12.08 9.27
CA SER A 67 -5.70 -11.07 10.05
C SER A 67 -6.65 -10.03 10.60
N PRO A 68 -7.27 -10.29 11.75
CA PRO A 68 -8.22 -9.34 12.35
C PRO A 68 -7.57 -8.02 12.78
N ALA A 69 -6.25 -7.97 12.95
CA ALA A 69 -5.53 -6.74 13.27
C ALA A 69 -5.28 -5.85 12.04
N ARG A 70 -5.51 -6.37 10.84
CA ARG A 70 -5.28 -5.63 9.59
C ARG A 70 -6.16 -4.38 9.53
N ARG A 71 -5.60 -3.30 9.00
CA ARG A 71 -6.30 -2.02 8.87
C ARG A 71 -6.37 -1.62 7.41
N TYR A 72 -7.41 -0.89 7.06
CA TYR A 72 -7.72 -0.50 5.68
C TYR A 72 -7.99 0.98 5.62
N ALA A 73 -7.52 1.63 4.56
CA ALA A 73 -7.78 3.04 4.32
C ALA A 73 -8.12 3.29 2.85
N LEU A 74 -9.10 4.16 2.65
CA LEU A 74 -9.54 4.61 1.34
C LEU A 74 -8.81 5.90 0.99
N LEU A 75 -8.20 5.94 -0.18
CA LEU A 75 -7.77 7.20 -0.79
C LEU A 75 -8.97 7.78 -1.54
N ARG A 76 -9.30 9.04 -1.24
CA ARG A 76 -10.33 9.79 -1.97
C ARG A 76 -9.70 10.94 -2.72
N LEU A 77 -10.13 11.12 -3.96
CA LEU A 77 -9.88 12.36 -4.69
C LEU A 77 -11.23 13.05 -4.84
N GLU A 78 -11.36 14.22 -4.22
CA GLU A 78 -12.63 14.90 -4.02
C GLU A 78 -13.59 13.95 -3.29
N ARG A 79 -14.71 13.57 -3.90
CA ARG A 79 -15.70 12.67 -3.30
C ARG A 79 -15.60 11.23 -3.78
N GLU A 80 -14.70 10.97 -4.73
CA GLU A 80 -14.63 9.67 -5.38
C GLU A 80 -13.49 8.81 -4.83
N PRO A 81 -13.67 7.48 -4.76
CA PRO A 81 -12.58 6.58 -4.45
C PRO A 81 -11.43 6.74 -5.46
N ALA A 82 -10.22 6.80 -4.95
CA ALA A 82 -9.01 6.98 -5.77
C ALA A 82 -8.02 5.82 -5.62
N GLY A 83 -8.09 5.09 -4.53
CA GLY A 83 -7.17 3.99 -4.26
C GLY A 83 -7.37 3.42 -2.87
N ILE A 84 -6.47 2.53 -2.49
CA ILE A 84 -6.57 1.80 -1.21
C ILE A 84 -5.20 1.57 -0.62
N ILE A 85 -5.14 1.54 0.72
CA ILE A 85 -3.98 1.11 1.47
C ILE A 85 -4.41 0.02 2.45
N VAL A 86 -3.59 -1.03 2.55
CA VAL A 86 -3.76 -2.10 3.53
C VAL A 86 -2.55 -2.11 4.44
N TYR A 87 -2.78 -2.12 5.75
CA TYR A 87 -1.73 -2.13 6.76
C TYR A 87 -1.81 -3.42 7.58
N ASP A 88 -0.66 -4.05 7.79
CA ASP A 88 -0.50 -5.16 8.72
C ASP A 88 0.39 -4.71 9.89
N PRO A 89 -0.21 -4.27 11.00
CA PRO A 89 0.57 -4.00 12.22
C PRO A 89 0.95 -5.31 12.89
N ASP A 90 2.15 -5.37 13.46
CA ASP A 90 2.57 -6.53 14.23
C ASP A 90 2.71 -6.18 15.73
N PRO A 91 2.77 -7.20 16.61
CA PRO A 91 2.93 -6.97 18.04
C PRO A 91 4.25 -6.31 18.43
N GLY A 92 5.25 -6.31 17.55
CA GLY A 92 6.57 -5.72 17.76
C GLY A 92 6.65 -4.24 17.40
N ASN A 93 5.51 -3.56 17.26
CA ASN A 93 5.41 -2.15 16.89
C ASN A 93 5.98 -1.83 15.49
N GLU A 94 5.96 -2.80 14.59
CA GLU A 94 6.27 -2.59 13.18
C GLU A 94 4.97 -2.61 12.38
N VAL A 95 4.93 -1.83 11.30
CA VAL A 95 3.77 -1.77 10.41
C VAL A 95 4.24 -2.07 8.99
N GLU A 96 3.65 -3.10 8.40
CA GLU A 96 3.80 -3.35 6.97
C GLU A 96 2.72 -2.60 6.21
N ILE A 97 3.10 -1.85 5.18
CA ILE A 97 2.15 -1.41 4.16
C ILE A 97 2.02 -2.58 3.18
N LYS A 98 0.99 -3.38 3.37
CA LYS A 98 0.81 -4.62 2.62
C LYS A 98 0.35 -4.39 1.19
N SER A 99 -0.49 -3.39 0.99
CA SER A 99 -0.95 -2.99 -0.35
C SER A 99 -1.10 -1.48 -0.38
N PHE A 100 -0.69 -0.90 -1.49
CA PHE A 100 -0.83 0.53 -1.75
C PHE A 100 -0.99 0.73 -3.24
N GLY A 101 -2.02 1.43 -3.66
CA GLY A 101 -2.17 1.74 -5.07
C GLY A 101 -3.34 2.66 -5.37
N LEU A 102 -3.21 3.31 -6.51
CA LEU A 102 -4.24 4.15 -7.11
C LEU A 102 -5.03 3.33 -8.13
N LEU A 103 -6.28 3.71 -8.35
CA LEU A 103 -7.07 3.16 -9.45
C LEU A 103 -6.36 3.42 -10.79
N PRO A 104 -6.49 2.50 -11.77
CA PRO A 104 -5.74 2.61 -13.03
C PRO A 104 -5.91 3.93 -13.75
N GLU A 105 -7.11 4.51 -13.76
CA GLU A 105 -7.40 5.78 -14.43
C GLU A 105 -6.72 6.99 -13.77
N LEU A 106 -6.21 6.83 -12.55
CA LEU A 106 -5.55 7.91 -11.80
C LEU A 106 -4.03 7.79 -11.77
N VAL A 107 -3.49 6.67 -12.27
CA VAL A 107 -2.04 6.47 -12.35
C VAL A 107 -1.45 7.43 -13.39
N GLY A 108 -0.29 8.02 -13.06
CA GLY A 108 0.40 8.92 -13.97
C GLY A 108 -0.12 10.35 -14.00
N LYS A 109 -0.95 10.73 -13.02
CA LYS A 109 -1.54 12.09 -12.93
C LYS A 109 -0.94 12.94 -11.84
N GLY A 110 0.22 12.56 -11.31
CA GLY A 110 0.92 13.34 -10.29
C GLY A 110 0.40 13.14 -8.88
N LEU A 111 -0.40 12.10 -8.62
CA LEU A 111 -1.02 11.86 -7.31
C LEU A 111 -0.18 10.96 -6.40
N GLY A 112 0.70 10.14 -6.97
CA GLY A 112 1.37 9.06 -6.24
C GLY A 112 2.25 9.52 -5.09
N GLY A 113 2.92 10.65 -5.22
CA GLY A 113 3.79 11.18 -4.17
C GLY A 113 3.02 11.56 -2.92
N PHE A 114 1.94 12.32 -3.08
CA PHE A 114 1.12 12.72 -1.93
C PHE A 114 0.29 11.57 -1.39
N ALA A 115 -0.22 10.70 -2.26
CA ALA A 115 -0.92 9.48 -1.82
C ALA A 115 -0.03 8.64 -0.90
N LEU A 116 1.23 8.43 -1.28
CA LEU A 116 2.19 7.68 -0.47
C LEU A 116 2.53 8.43 0.82
N THR A 117 2.66 9.75 0.76
CA THR A 117 2.88 10.59 1.96
C THR A 117 1.77 10.36 2.98
N LEU A 118 0.52 10.41 2.56
CA LEU A 118 -0.64 10.16 3.43
C LEU A 118 -0.61 8.73 4.00
N ALA A 119 -0.30 7.76 3.16
CA ALA A 119 -0.22 6.35 3.58
C ALA A 119 0.84 6.13 4.65
N VAL A 120 2.01 6.73 4.49
CA VAL A 120 3.14 6.59 5.44
C VAL A 120 2.84 7.32 6.76
N GLU A 121 2.30 8.53 6.69
CA GLU A 121 1.88 9.25 7.90
C GLU A 121 0.89 8.44 8.73
N GLN A 122 -0.09 7.84 8.08
CA GLN A 122 -1.06 6.98 8.75
C GLN A 122 -0.40 5.73 9.34
N ALA A 123 0.56 5.13 8.65
CA ALA A 123 1.29 3.98 9.16
C ALA A 123 1.99 4.30 10.48
N TRP A 124 2.66 5.44 10.57
CA TRP A 124 3.32 5.88 11.80
C TRP A 124 2.35 6.18 12.94
N ASN A 125 1.11 6.54 12.61
CA ASN A 125 0.06 6.86 13.58
C ASN A 125 -0.89 5.69 13.86
N LEU A 126 -0.65 4.52 13.26
CA LEU A 126 -1.60 3.41 13.32
C LEU A 126 -1.79 2.86 14.74
N GLN A 127 -0.72 2.88 15.52
CA GLN A 127 -0.70 2.50 16.92
C GLN A 127 0.40 3.27 17.65
N LEU A 128 0.38 3.25 18.99
CA LEU A 128 1.41 3.91 19.78
C LEU A 128 2.74 3.19 19.62
N GLY A 129 3.83 3.97 19.55
CA GLY A 129 5.18 3.42 19.59
C GLY A 129 5.65 2.69 18.34
N VAL A 130 5.09 3.00 17.18
CA VAL A 130 5.57 2.42 15.90
C VAL A 130 7.05 2.77 15.73
N THR A 131 7.87 1.74 15.50
CA THR A 131 9.33 1.88 15.39
C THR A 131 9.83 1.64 13.97
N ARG A 132 9.01 1.05 13.10
CA ARG A 132 9.42 0.72 11.74
C ARG A 132 8.20 0.62 10.83
N VAL A 133 8.31 1.20 9.66
CA VAL A 133 7.33 1.04 8.57
C VAL A 133 8.07 0.44 7.39
N TRP A 134 7.53 -0.63 6.83
CA TRP A 134 8.17 -1.31 5.73
C TRP A 134 7.16 -1.82 4.71
N LEU A 135 7.65 -2.13 3.53
CA LEU A 135 6.86 -2.75 2.47
C LEU A 135 7.78 -3.48 1.50
N HIS A 136 7.17 -4.25 0.63
CA HIS A 136 7.90 -4.81 -0.50
C HIS A 136 7.15 -4.52 -1.80
N THR A 137 7.90 -4.45 -2.88
CA THR A 137 7.36 -4.22 -4.21
C THR A 137 8.05 -5.15 -5.21
N SER A 138 7.28 -5.62 -6.18
CA SER A 138 7.77 -6.52 -7.23
C SER A 138 8.16 -5.74 -8.48
N SER A 139 9.10 -6.27 -9.23
CA SER A 139 9.41 -5.74 -10.57
C SER A 139 8.22 -5.82 -11.53
N LYS A 140 7.17 -6.56 -11.16
CA LYS A 140 5.91 -6.60 -11.91
C LYS A 140 4.97 -5.44 -11.57
N ASP A 141 5.24 -4.71 -10.49
CA ASP A 141 4.45 -3.55 -10.09
C ASP A 141 4.73 -2.38 -11.05
N ASN A 142 4.00 -1.28 -10.83
CA ASN A 142 4.23 -0.07 -11.60
C ASN A 142 5.70 0.34 -11.50
N PRO A 143 6.40 0.59 -12.63
CA PRO A 143 7.82 0.95 -12.61
C PRO A 143 8.12 2.25 -11.87
N ARG A 144 7.12 3.09 -11.61
CA ARG A 144 7.27 4.31 -10.82
C ARG A 144 7.16 4.07 -9.32
N ALA A 145 6.73 2.87 -8.89
CA ALA A 145 6.50 2.58 -7.49
C ALA A 145 7.78 2.66 -6.65
N LEU A 146 8.79 1.89 -7.00
CA LEU A 146 10.05 1.87 -6.24
C LEU A 146 10.75 3.24 -6.21
N PRO A 147 10.87 3.98 -7.32
CA PRO A 147 11.40 5.35 -7.25
C PRO A 147 10.59 6.28 -6.35
N ASN A 148 9.26 6.14 -6.31
CA ASN A 148 8.41 6.92 -5.42
C ASN A 148 8.70 6.58 -3.94
N TYR A 149 8.83 5.29 -3.61
CA TYR A 149 9.20 4.87 -2.26
C TYR A 149 10.52 5.49 -1.82
N HIS A 150 11.55 5.40 -2.66
CA HIS A 150 12.86 5.99 -2.36
C HIS A 150 12.77 7.51 -2.18
N ARG A 151 12.04 8.19 -3.04
CA ARG A 151 11.87 9.64 -2.93
C ARG A 151 11.16 10.08 -1.67
N ARG A 152 10.26 9.25 -1.15
CA ARG A 152 9.54 9.56 0.11
C ARG A 152 10.34 9.18 1.35
N GLY A 153 11.52 8.57 1.20
CA GLY A 153 12.42 8.33 2.30
C GLY A 153 12.59 6.86 2.70
N PHE A 154 11.99 5.93 1.96
CA PHE A 154 12.25 4.52 2.17
C PHE A 154 13.64 4.13 1.67
N SER A 155 14.31 3.25 2.41
CA SER A 155 15.60 2.68 2.02
C SER A 155 15.46 1.19 1.76
N THR A 156 16.10 0.69 0.72
CA THR A 156 16.13 -0.74 0.43
C THR A 156 16.95 -1.47 1.50
N PHE A 157 16.41 -2.55 2.04
CA PHE A 157 17.13 -3.36 3.02
C PHE A 157 17.29 -4.83 2.58
N ALA A 158 16.56 -5.27 1.56
CA ALA A 158 16.70 -6.63 1.02
C ALA A 158 16.14 -6.70 -0.39
N THR A 159 16.66 -7.63 -1.19
CA THR A 159 16.10 -7.98 -2.49
C THR A 159 16.06 -9.51 -2.59
N ARG A 160 15.04 -10.03 -3.25
CA ARG A 160 14.92 -11.46 -3.52
C ARG A 160 14.51 -11.67 -4.96
N GLN A 161 15.06 -12.71 -5.57
CA GLN A 161 14.67 -13.11 -6.91
C GLN A 161 13.80 -14.36 -6.83
N TYR A 162 12.74 -14.35 -7.62
CA TYR A 162 11.82 -15.48 -7.73
C TYR A 162 11.74 -15.91 -9.18
N ASP A 163 11.87 -17.22 -9.41
CA ASP A 163 11.64 -17.81 -10.71
C ASP A 163 10.23 -18.39 -10.73
N GLU A 164 9.42 -17.95 -11.69
CA GLU A 164 8.11 -18.54 -11.89
C GLU A 164 8.21 -19.72 -12.86
N PRO A 165 7.52 -20.82 -12.55
CA PRO A 165 7.47 -21.96 -13.46
C PRO A 165 6.80 -21.62 -14.80
#